data_f6ca1bfad188e9c2eafd0b16b9246208
#
_entry.id   f6ca1bfad188e9c2eafd0b16b9246208
#
_cell.length_a   1.000
_cell.length_b   1.000
_cell.length_c   1.000
_cell.angle_alpha   90.00
_cell.angle_beta   90.00
_cell.angle_gamma   90.00
#
_symmetry.space_group_name_H-M   'P 1'
#
loop_
_entity.id
_entity.type
_entity.pdbx_description
1 polymer ?
#
loop_
_entity_poly.entity_id
_entity_poly.type
_entity_poly.pdbx_seq_one_letter_code
_entity_poly.pdbx_strand_id
1 'polypeptide(L)'
;MAFDIDVIKSVYSGMSLKVENARKIIGRPLTLAEKILYSHLWDGSSNTIFKRGEDYVDFGPDRVTCQDATAQMALLQFMQAGKDKVAVPTTVHCDHLILAQSGAQQDLKNANKVSSEVFNFLESVSRKYGIGFWKPGAGIIHQVILENYAF
;
A
#
# COMPACT_ATOMS: atom_id res chain seq x y z
N MET A 1 8.27 -11.14 0.71
CA MET A 1 9.00 -11.00 1.99
C MET A 1 8.26 -9.99 2.86
N ALA A 2 8.14 -10.25 4.15
CA ALA A 2 7.46 -9.33 5.07
C ALA A 2 8.27 -8.03 5.27
N PHE A 3 9.57 -8.08 5.15
CA PHE A 3 10.48 -6.97 5.39
C PHE A 3 11.47 -6.84 4.22
N ASP A 4 11.47 -5.70 3.53
CA ASP A 4 12.38 -5.44 2.41
C ASP A 4 13.32 -4.27 2.75
N ILE A 5 14.46 -4.58 3.36
CA ILE A 5 15.44 -3.60 3.81
C ILE A 5 16.07 -2.83 2.64
N ASP A 6 16.14 -3.43 1.46
CA ASP A 6 16.76 -2.79 0.31
C ASP A 6 15.85 -1.72 -0.29
N VAL A 7 14.52 -1.93 -0.26
CA VAL A 7 13.54 -0.87 -0.58
C VAL A 7 13.69 0.30 0.38
N ILE A 8 13.74 0.04 1.68
CA ILE A 8 13.92 1.07 2.71
C ILE A 8 15.19 1.88 2.46
N LYS A 9 16.32 1.20 2.27
CA LYS A 9 17.60 1.86 1.97
C LYS A 9 17.55 2.72 0.71
N SER A 10 16.91 2.21 -0.34
CA SER A 10 16.74 2.92 -1.61
C SER A 10 15.95 4.22 -1.43
N VAL A 11 14.82 4.16 -0.71
CA VAL A 11 13.99 5.34 -0.42
C VAL A 11 14.78 6.40 0.33
N TYR A 12 15.42 6.04 1.45
CA TYR A 12 16.18 6.99 2.26
C TYR A 12 17.39 7.55 1.54
N SER A 13 18.13 6.74 0.79
CA SER A 13 19.30 7.23 0.04
C SER A 13 18.95 8.23 -1.05
N GLY A 14 17.80 8.06 -1.70
CA GLY A 14 17.32 8.96 -2.75
C GLY A 14 16.62 10.23 -2.26
N MET A 15 16.07 10.21 -1.04
CA MET A 15 15.19 11.27 -0.53
C MET A 15 15.86 12.64 -0.47
N SER A 16 17.10 12.73 0.02
CA SER A 16 17.81 14.00 0.16
C SER A 16 17.95 14.74 -1.16
N LEU A 17 18.36 14.05 -2.22
CA LEU A 17 18.52 14.64 -3.55
C LEU A 17 17.19 15.10 -4.13
N LYS A 18 16.14 14.28 -4.00
CA LYS A 18 14.78 14.63 -4.47
C LYS A 18 14.25 15.88 -3.74
N VAL A 19 14.43 15.95 -2.42
CA VAL A 19 14.03 17.12 -1.61
C VAL A 19 14.81 18.38 -1.97
N GLU A 20 16.12 18.28 -2.22
CA GLU A 20 16.93 19.42 -2.66
C GLU A 20 16.48 19.93 -4.02
N ASN A 21 16.20 19.05 -4.96
CA ASN A 21 15.68 19.43 -6.27
C ASN A 21 14.33 20.15 -6.15
N ALA A 22 13.41 19.59 -5.33
CA ALA A 22 12.12 20.22 -5.07
C ALA A 22 12.27 21.63 -4.45
N ARG A 23 13.19 21.82 -3.51
CA ARG A 23 13.49 23.15 -2.93
C ARG A 23 13.97 24.17 -3.97
N LYS A 24 14.83 23.74 -4.90
CA LYS A 24 15.32 24.62 -5.97
C LYS A 24 14.18 25.08 -6.87
N ILE A 25 13.26 24.19 -7.21
CA ILE A 25 12.12 24.50 -8.07
C ILE A 25 11.12 25.40 -7.36
N ILE A 26 10.78 25.09 -6.12
CA ILE A 26 9.75 25.82 -5.35
C ILE A 26 10.27 27.15 -4.80
N GLY A 27 11.59 27.29 -4.61
CA GLY A 27 12.25 28.50 -4.15
C GLY A 27 11.99 28.90 -2.68
N ARG A 28 11.50 27.96 -1.85
CA ARG A 28 11.25 28.16 -0.42
C ARG A 28 11.47 26.90 0.41
N PRO A 29 11.55 27.01 1.75
CA PRO A 29 11.52 25.85 2.62
C PRO A 29 10.26 25.00 2.41
N LEU A 30 10.42 23.68 2.51
CA LEU A 30 9.34 22.70 2.39
C LEU A 30 8.90 22.21 3.76
N THR A 31 7.60 22.00 3.93
CA THR A 31 7.05 21.25 5.07
C THR A 31 7.43 19.77 4.95
N LEU A 32 7.26 19.01 6.05
CA LEU A 32 7.51 17.56 6.01
C LEU A 32 6.64 16.86 4.98
N ALA A 33 5.35 17.20 4.93
CA ALA A 33 4.43 16.63 3.94
C ALA A 33 4.87 16.90 2.49
N GLU A 34 5.28 18.14 2.19
CA GLU A 34 5.81 18.47 0.87
C GLU A 34 7.09 17.70 0.53
N LYS A 35 8.00 17.52 1.48
CA LYS A 35 9.21 16.71 1.27
C LYS A 35 8.86 15.26 0.89
N ILE A 36 7.91 14.65 1.60
CA ILE A 36 7.45 13.29 1.32
C ILE A 36 6.78 13.23 -0.05
N LEU A 37 5.82 14.12 -0.33
CA LEU A 37 5.09 14.12 -1.60
C LEU A 37 6.01 14.35 -2.80
N TYR A 38 6.88 15.36 -2.76
CA TYR A 38 7.82 15.63 -3.84
C TYR A 38 8.88 14.53 -4.02
N SER A 39 9.21 13.78 -2.96
CA SER A 39 10.13 12.65 -3.09
C SER A 39 9.48 11.41 -3.72
N HIS A 40 8.16 11.38 -3.83
CA HIS A 40 7.37 10.28 -4.39
C HIS A 40 6.66 10.62 -5.70
N LEU A 41 7.06 11.68 -6.39
CA LEU A 41 6.54 11.98 -7.73
C LEU A 41 6.85 10.82 -8.69
N TRP A 42 5.87 10.46 -9.53
CA TRP A 42 5.97 9.31 -10.43
C TRP A 42 7.18 9.37 -11.37
N ASP A 43 7.49 10.52 -11.94
CA ASP A 43 8.63 10.73 -12.84
C ASP A 43 9.95 11.09 -12.13
N GLY A 44 9.95 11.07 -10.80
CA GLY A 44 11.12 11.31 -9.96
C GLY A 44 11.62 12.75 -9.92
N SER A 45 11.21 13.61 -10.84
CA SER A 45 11.55 15.03 -10.85
C SER A 45 10.51 15.83 -11.63
N SER A 46 9.75 16.64 -10.94
CA SER A 46 8.90 17.63 -11.61
C SER A 46 9.63 18.98 -11.63
N ASN A 47 9.67 19.60 -12.80
CA ASN A 47 10.04 21.01 -12.94
C ASN A 47 8.84 21.94 -12.71
N THR A 48 7.73 21.40 -12.23
CA THR A 48 6.46 22.09 -12.05
C THR A 48 6.20 22.38 -10.58
N ILE A 49 5.76 23.59 -10.30
CA ILE A 49 5.22 23.96 -8.98
C ILE A 49 3.74 23.65 -8.97
N PHE A 50 3.33 22.66 -8.16
CA PHE A 50 1.94 22.27 -8.03
C PHE A 50 1.17 23.19 -7.09
N LYS A 51 -0.04 23.57 -7.48
CA LYS A 51 -0.96 24.38 -6.70
C LYS A 51 -1.93 23.51 -5.94
N ARG A 52 -1.92 23.68 -4.62
CA ARG A 52 -2.81 22.92 -3.73
C ARG A 52 -4.29 23.21 -4.04
N GLY A 53 -5.05 22.12 -4.28
CA GLY A 53 -6.48 22.20 -4.58
C GLY A 53 -6.82 22.49 -6.03
N GLU A 54 -5.81 22.69 -6.91
CA GLU A 54 -6.00 22.96 -8.33
C GLU A 54 -5.40 21.85 -9.20
N ASP A 55 -4.17 21.43 -8.90
CA ASP A 55 -3.43 20.50 -9.75
C ASP A 55 -3.62 19.03 -9.34
N TYR A 56 -3.62 18.17 -10.35
CA TYR A 56 -3.51 16.71 -10.18
C TYR A 56 -2.07 16.27 -10.32
N VAL A 57 -1.65 15.32 -9.49
CA VAL A 57 -0.27 14.86 -9.42
C VAL A 57 -0.23 13.33 -9.33
N ASP A 58 0.64 12.72 -10.14
CA ASP A 58 0.88 11.28 -10.09
C ASP A 58 2.01 10.95 -9.10
N PHE A 59 1.77 10.00 -8.22
CA PHE A 59 2.74 9.53 -7.24
C PHE A 59 3.13 8.08 -7.48
N GLY A 60 4.40 7.76 -7.21
CA GLY A 60 4.91 6.39 -7.19
C GLY A 60 4.99 5.89 -5.75
N PRO A 61 4.12 4.98 -5.30
CA PRO A 61 4.19 4.43 -3.96
C PRO A 61 5.36 3.44 -3.83
N ASP A 62 5.96 3.36 -2.65
CA ASP A 62 7.00 2.36 -2.34
C ASP A 62 6.40 0.99 -2.04
N ARG A 63 5.15 0.98 -1.58
CA ARG A 63 4.40 -0.23 -1.22
C ARG A 63 2.90 0.01 -1.34
N VAL A 64 2.15 -1.04 -1.63
CA VAL A 64 0.69 -1.03 -1.60
C VAL A 64 0.19 -2.04 -0.58
N THR A 65 -0.74 -1.63 0.27
CA THR A 65 -1.40 -2.49 1.24
C THR A 65 -2.91 -2.36 1.11
N CYS A 66 -3.61 -3.48 1.04
CA CYS A 66 -5.04 -3.53 0.84
C CYS A 66 -5.73 -4.29 1.97
N GLN A 67 -6.84 -3.78 2.45
CA GLN A 67 -7.74 -4.52 3.34
C GLN A 67 -8.71 -5.40 2.52
N ASP A 68 -9.23 -6.44 3.11
CA ASP A 68 -10.11 -7.42 2.43
C ASP A 68 -11.34 -6.80 1.73
N ALA A 69 -11.98 -5.84 2.37
CA ALA A 69 -13.18 -5.21 1.81
C ALA A 69 -12.91 -4.43 0.51
N THR A 70 -11.78 -3.72 0.43
CA THR A 70 -11.42 -2.88 -0.73
C THR A 70 -10.51 -3.61 -1.73
N ALA A 71 -9.77 -4.62 -1.29
CA ALA A 71 -8.87 -5.40 -2.15
C ALA A 71 -9.60 -6.10 -3.30
N GLN A 72 -10.85 -6.51 -3.10
CA GLN A 72 -11.65 -7.16 -4.13
C GLN A 72 -11.72 -6.30 -5.40
N MET A 73 -12.09 -5.04 -5.25
CA MET A 73 -12.20 -4.11 -6.38
C MET A 73 -10.81 -3.78 -6.95
N ALA A 74 -9.83 -3.49 -6.10
CA ALA A 74 -8.48 -3.15 -6.52
C ALA A 74 -7.83 -4.30 -7.32
N LEU A 75 -7.96 -5.53 -6.87
CA LEU A 75 -7.42 -6.70 -7.55
C LEU A 75 -8.15 -7.00 -8.86
N LEU A 76 -9.47 -6.82 -8.91
CA LEU A 76 -10.23 -6.96 -10.17
C LEU A 76 -9.76 -5.93 -11.20
N GLN A 77 -9.60 -4.68 -10.82
CA GLN A 77 -9.06 -3.64 -11.70
C GLN A 77 -7.63 -3.94 -12.16
N PHE A 78 -6.78 -4.41 -11.25
CA PHE A 78 -5.43 -4.84 -11.58
C PHE A 78 -5.42 -5.99 -12.60
N MET A 79 -6.27 -7.00 -12.42
CA MET A 79 -6.41 -8.13 -13.36
C MET A 79 -6.89 -7.66 -14.74
N GLN A 80 -7.86 -6.73 -14.78
CA GLN A 80 -8.36 -6.14 -16.03
C GLN A 80 -7.30 -5.30 -16.75
N ALA A 81 -6.35 -4.71 -16.02
CA ALA A 81 -5.21 -3.99 -16.61
C ALA A 81 -4.21 -4.92 -17.32
N GLY A 82 -4.35 -6.25 -17.21
CA GLY A 82 -3.56 -7.24 -17.94
C GLY A 82 -2.09 -7.28 -17.56
N LYS A 83 -1.75 -6.90 -16.33
CA LYS A 83 -0.36 -6.96 -15.83
C LYS A 83 -0.04 -8.33 -15.26
N ASP A 84 1.17 -8.82 -15.51
CA ASP A 84 1.62 -10.14 -15.06
C ASP A 84 2.00 -10.17 -13.57
N LYS A 85 2.41 -9.04 -13.02
CA LYS A 85 2.82 -8.88 -11.62
C LYS A 85 2.63 -7.45 -11.13
N VAL A 86 2.60 -7.28 -9.82
CA VAL A 86 2.57 -5.96 -9.17
C VAL A 86 3.89 -5.21 -9.38
N ALA A 87 3.81 -3.88 -9.51
CA ALA A 87 4.97 -3.02 -9.74
C ALA A 87 5.81 -2.80 -8.47
N VAL A 88 5.17 -2.83 -7.30
CA VAL A 88 5.80 -2.63 -5.98
C VAL A 88 5.36 -3.73 -5.03
N PRO A 89 6.08 -3.98 -3.94
CA PRO A 89 5.64 -4.93 -2.91
C PRO A 89 4.22 -4.64 -2.47
N THR A 90 3.34 -5.63 -2.59
CA THR A 90 1.91 -5.48 -2.31
C THR A 90 1.45 -6.56 -1.34
N THR A 91 0.59 -6.21 -0.39
CA THR A 91 -0.01 -7.15 0.57
C THR A 91 -1.51 -6.95 0.71
N VAL A 92 -2.22 -8.05 0.94
CA VAL A 92 -3.66 -8.06 1.26
C VAL A 92 -3.85 -8.61 2.66
N HIS A 93 -4.68 -7.95 3.45
CA HIS A 93 -4.93 -8.28 4.86
C HIS A 93 -6.42 -8.52 5.09
N CYS A 94 -6.76 -9.66 5.69
CA CYS A 94 -8.13 -10.07 5.94
C CYS A 94 -8.49 -9.91 7.43
N ASP A 95 -8.99 -8.73 7.80
CA ASP A 95 -9.35 -8.39 9.18
C ASP A 95 -10.68 -7.65 9.32
N HIS A 96 -11.13 -6.89 8.33
CA HIS A 96 -12.33 -6.05 8.43
C HIS A 96 -13.65 -6.84 8.28
N LEU A 97 -13.62 -8.04 7.72
CA LEU A 97 -14.80 -8.91 7.60
C LEU A 97 -15.01 -9.82 8.83
N ILE A 98 -14.24 -9.63 9.89
CA ILE A 98 -14.36 -10.32 11.16
C ILE A 98 -15.08 -9.42 12.15
N LEU A 99 -16.26 -9.83 12.62
CA LEU A 99 -17.02 -9.10 13.63
C LEU A 99 -16.43 -9.37 15.02
N ALA A 100 -16.17 -8.32 15.79
CA ALA A 100 -15.73 -8.45 17.18
C ALA A 100 -16.96 -8.45 18.12
N GLN A 101 -17.73 -9.54 18.10
CA GLN A 101 -19.02 -9.63 18.80
C GLN A 101 -19.07 -10.76 19.85
N SER A 102 -18.70 -11.97 19.44
CA SER A 102 -18.87 -13.18 20.28
C SER A 102 -17.58 -13.72 20.86
N GLY A 103 -16.45 -13.14 20.48
CA GLY A 103 -15.10 -13.56 20.86
C GLY A 103 -14.31 -14.13 19.69
N ALA A 104 -12.98 -13.97 19.76
CA ALA A 104 -12.06 -14.15 18.65
C ALA A 104 -12.25 -15.47 17.87
N GLN A 105 -12.37 -16.60 18.57
CA GLN A 105 -12.50 -17.92 17.92
C GLN A 105 -13.83 -18.07 17.18
N GLN A 106 -14.94 -17.64 17.81
CA GLN A 106 -16.26 -17.78 17.22
C GLN A 106 -16.44 -16.82 16.05
N ASP A 107 -15.98 -15.57 16.19
CA ASP A 107 -16.07 -14.55 15.15
C ASP A 107 -15.23 -14.91 13.93
N LEU A 108 -14.02 -15.45 14.14
CA LEU A 108 -13.18 -15.97 13.07
C LEU A 108 -13.83 -17.15 12.33
N LYS A 109 -14.44 -18.08 13.06
CA LYS A 109 -15.17 -19.22 12.47
C LYS A 109 -16.34 -18.73 11.63
N ASN A 110 -17.11 -17.77 12.13
CA ASN A 110 -18.23 -17.18 11.41
C ASN A 110 -17.75 -16.43 10.14
N ALA A 111 -16.70 -15.61 10.24
CA ALA A 111 -16.13 -14.90 9.11
C ALA A 111 -15.67 -15.87 8.00
N ASN A 112 -14.94 -16.91 8.35
CA ASN A 112 -14.50 -17.95 7.41
C ASN A 112 -15.67 -18.67 6.71
N LYS A 113 -16.83 -18.80 7.38
CA LYS A 113 -18.01 -19.37 6.78
C LYS A 113 -18.76 -18.39 5.85
N VAL A 114 -18.97 -17.17 6.33
CA VAL A 114 -19.77 -16.15 5.62
C VAL A 114 -19.01 -15.54 4.45
N SER A 115 -17.71 -15.26 4.64
CA SER A 115 -16.85 -14.57 3.67
C SER A 115 -15.88 -15.50 2.95
N SER A 116 -16.14 -16.80 2.92
CA SER A 116 -15.25 -17.80 2.32
C SER A 116 -14.93 -17.53 0.85
N GLU A 117 -15.91 -17.09 0.08
CA GLU A 117 -15.72 -16.76 -1.34
C GLU A 117 -14.76 -15.60 -1.51
N VAL A 118 -14.91 -14.55 -0.72
CA VAL A 118 -14.02 -13.37 -0.73
C VAL A 118 -12.60 -13.78 -0.36
N PHE A 119 -12.41 -14.49 0.73
CA PHE A 119 -11.09 -14.91 1.18
C PHE A 119 -10.40 -15.83 0.16
N ASN A 120 -11.12 -16.76 -0.44
CA ASN A 120 -10.61 -17.63 -1.48
C ASN A 120 -10.21 -16.85 -2.75
N PHE A 121 -11.01 -15.87 -3.15
CA PHE A 121 -10.69 -14.99 -4.26
C PHE A 121 -9.38 -14.22 -3.98
N LEU A 122 -9.30 -13.54 -2.84
CA LEU A 122 -8.15 -12.75 -2.45
C LEU A 122 -6.87 -13.60 -2.36
N GLU A 123 -6.96 -14.80 -1.77
CA GLU A 123 -5.83 -15.72 -1.68
C GLU A 123 -5.36 -16.20 -3.06
N SER A 124 -6.30 -16.60 -3.92
CA SER A 124 -5.97 -17.12 -5.25
C SER A 124 -5.31 -16.07 -6.15
N VAL A 125 -5.84 -14.84 -6.13
CA VAL A 125 -5.25 -13.72 -6.88
C VAL A 125 -3.90 -13.35 -6.31
N SER A 126 -3.78 -13.24 -5.00
CA SER A 126 -2.51 -12.93 -4.33
C SER A 126 -1.42 -13.92 -4.71
N ARG A 127 -1.74 -15.22 -4.68
CA ARG A 127 -0.81 -16.29 -5.09
C ARG A 127 -0.40 -16.18 -6.56
N LYS A 128 -1.34 -15.87 -7.45
CA LYS A 128 -1.09 -15.76 -8.89
C LYS A 128 -0.14 -14.62 -9.23
N TYR A 129 -0.29 -13.48 -8.58
CA TYR A 129 0.43 -12.24 -8.94
C TYR A 129 1.59 -11.88 -7.98
N GLY A 130 1.97 -12.79 -7.07
CA GLY A 130 3.07 -12.56 -6.15
C GLY A 130 2.78 -11.55 -5.05
N ILE A 131 1.51 -11.38 -4.68
CA ILE A 131 1.04 -10.50 -3.61
C ILE A 131 1.09 -11.26 -2.29
N GLY A 132 1.58 -10.60 -1.23
CA GLY A 132 1.54 -11.18 0.12
C GLY A 132 0.11 -11.28 0.64
N PHE A 133 -0.24 -12.42 1.24
CA PHE A 133 -1.59 -12.65 1.76
C PHE A 133 -1.56 -12.95 3.26
N TRP A 134 -2.17 -12.04 4.02
CA TRP A 134 -2.41 -12.19 5.45
C TRP A 134 -3.84 -12.68 5.65
N LYS A 135 -3.95 -13.99 5.94
CA LYS A 135 -5.23 -14.69 6.06
C LYS A 135 -6.06 -14.18 7.23
N PRO A 136 -7.37 -14.46 7.27
CA PRO A 136 -8.23 -14.13 8.40
C PRO A 136 -7.65 -14.61 9.74
N GLY A 137 -7.60 -13.72 10.72
CA GLY A 137 -7.02 -13.98 12.04
C GLY A 137 -5.51 -13.78 12.15
N ALA A 138 -4.84 -13.32 11.09
CA ALA A 138 -3.39 -13.08 11.13
C ALA A 138 -2.99 -11.73 11.75
N GLY A 139 -3.94 -10.88 12.10
CA GLY A 139 -3.73 -9.57 12.73
C GLY A 139 -4.45 -8.43 12.01
N ILE A 140 -4.59 -7.31 12.71
CA ILE A 140 -5.22 -6.09 12.20
C ILE A 140 -4.26 -5.39 11.24
N ILE A 141 -4.73 -5.01 10.05
CA ILE A 141 -3.91 -4.40 9.00
C ILE A 141 -3.09 -3.21 9.52
N HIS A 142 -3.71 -2.29 10.26
CA HIS A 142 -3.04 -1.09 10.74
C HIS A 142 -1.84 -1.41 11.61
N GLN A 143 -1.95 -2.37 12.53
CA GLN A 143 -0.86 -2.78 13.39
C GLN A 143 0.19 -3.59 12.63
N VAL A 144 -0.23 -4.54 11.80
CA VAL A 144 0.68 -5.37 11.00
C VAL A 144 1.53 -4.50 10.06
N ILE A 145 0.91 -3.49 9.42
CA ILE A 145 1.64 -2.57 8.55
C ILE A 145 2.63 -1.71 9.35
N LEU A 146 2.19 -1.14 10.46
CA LEU A 146 3.05 -0.30 11.30
C LEU A 146 4.27 -1.07 11.83
N GLU A 147 4.06 -2.31 12.28
CA GLU A 147 5.13 -3.11 12.89
C GLU A 147 6.10 -3.75 11.88
N ASN A 148 5.64 -4.04 10.67
CA ASN A 148 6.41 -4.86 9.74
C ASN A 148 6.81 -4.15 8.45
N TYR A 149 6.11 -3.09 8.06
CA TYR A 149 6.26 -2.52 6.72
C TYR A 149 6.45 -1.00 6.67
N ALA A 150 5.93 -0.25 7.65
CA ALA A 150 6.07 1.19 7.68
C ALA A 150 7.49 1.61 8.07
N PHE A 151 8.00 2.69 7.46
CA PHE A 151 9.35 3.25 7.72
C PHE A 151 9.41 4.75 7.40
#